data_0b6f5c412483b19a463d605a5d03cd47
#
_entry.id   0b6f5c412483b19a463d605a5d03cd47
#
_cell.length_a   1.000
_cell.length_b   1.000
_cell.length_c   1.000
_cell.angle_alpha   90.00
_cell.angle_beta   90.00
_cell.angle_gamma   90.00
#
_symmetry.space_group_name_H-M   'P 1'
#
loop_
_entity.id
_entity.type
_entity.pdbx_description
1 polymer ?
#
loop_
_entity_poly.entity_id
_entity_poly.type
_entity_poly.pdbx_seq_one_letter_code
_entity_poly.pdbx_strand_id
1 'polypeptide(L)'
;KKKEFSYQIVRETMKGKERKEAVTKMVFSLSLSMYCIFISFSWRCNFANYITTMEKEKMRLLFYLKKSTQNKNGKSPIMGRISIGRSMVQFSCKCACTRHLWDSRKQRLVGKSAEAVSVNKELDRLQVSIHQVYESLSGKLGNSVTAGQVRELVFGLNSKSQGLLHFLDEYIARFQDRVSIDRSERRLKCLLLFRRHLSEFIKCHYHMEDIPIQKADITFVKELEEYFAKEKEFKLNTSAGYLSMLASLLKDLYKRHVIETYPFIAHSIRWDVGTPRYITKEEVGRIVALSEKDLQSYELVSRDMFLFSCYTGLSYTDIYHFTTEHLVEEDGMTWIRKPRVKTGNICYIPLLPEASAIIERYRGIHTRAFRHEPPKGYLLPIPGCDTVNIHLKKIARLCGITKKLTFHMARHTFASQMTLSEGVSIESVSKMLGHSQIKTTQVYAETSPERVFRDVEKILPFIAQYHLTN
;
A
#
# COMPACT_ATOMS: atom_id res chain seq x y z
N LYS A 1 -62.67 -2.44 10.91
CA LYS A 1 -63.39 -1.18 11.34
C LYS A 1 -62.57 0.09 11.06
N LYS A 2 -61.28 0.18 11.33
CA LYS A 2 -60.50 1.40 11.00
C LYS A 2 -60.23 1.61 9.49
N LYS A 3 -60.23 0.56 8.69
CA LYS A 3 -60.02 0.63 7.23
C LYS A 3 -61.29 0.99 6.45
N GLU A 4 -62.45 0.61 6.95
CA GLU A 4 -63.74 0.99 6.36
C GLU A 4 -64.07 2.49 6.59
N PHE A 5 -63.68 3.03 7.74
CA PHE A 5 -63.85 4.46 8.05
C PHE A 5 -62.98 5.36 7.13
N SER A 6 -61.76 4.95 6.78
CA SER A 6 -60.93 5.71 5.85
C SER A 6 -61.47 5.69 4.41
N TYR A 7 -62.17 4.62 4.01
CA TYR A 7 -62.74 4.49 2.67
C TYR A 7 -64.01 5.39 2.48
N GLN A 8 -64.79 5.61 3.55
CA GLN A 8 -65.93 6.49 3.52
C GLN A 8 -65.57 7.98 3.44
N ILE A 9 -64.51 8.41 4.14
CA ILE A 9 -64.04 9.83 4.12
C ILE A 9 -63.51 10.22 2.73
N VAL A 10 -62.80 9.31 2.02
CA VAL A 10 -62.30 9.57 0.66
C VAL A 10 -63.44 9.61 -0.38
N ARG A 11 -64.59 9.01 -0.07
CA ARG A 11 -65.73 8.95 -0.99
C ARG A 11 -66.53 10.24 -1.02
N GLU A 12 -66.48 11.02 0.05
CA GLU A 12 -67.34 12.23 0.20
C GLU A 12 -66.65 13.55 -0.13
N THR A 13 -65.30 13.61 -0.19
CA THR A 13 -64.57 14.89 -0.25
C THR A 13 -63.88 15.22 -1.58
N MET A 14 -63.81 14.34 -2.56
CA MET A 14 -63.11 14.62 -3.82
C MET A 14 -64.00 14.42 -5.07
N LYS A 15 -63.99 15.37 -6.02
CA LYS A 15 -64.72 15.33 -7.30
C LYS A 15 -63.77 15.05 -8.49
N GLY A 16 -64.25 14.20 -9.42
CA GLY A 16 -63.72 14.09 -10.78
C GLY A 16 -62.36 13.38 -10.95
N LYS A 17 -61.44 13.99 -11.66
CA LYS A 17 -60.15 13.44 -12.09
C LYS A 17 -59.19 13.10 -10.95
N GLU A 18 -59.18 13.88 -9.88
CA GLU A 18 -58.36 13.68 -8.69
C GLU A 18 -58.71 12.39 -7.93
N ARG A 19 -60.00 12.00 -7.97
CA ARG A 19 -60.45 10.76 -7.34
C ARG A 19 -59.88 9.51 -8.01
N LYS A 20 -59.71 9.54 -9.33
CA LYS A 20 -59.13 8.41 -10.06
C LYS A 20 -57.62 8.27 -9.78
N GLU A 21 -56.88 9.38 -9.71
CA GLU A 21 -55.45 9.35 -9.39
C GLU A 21 -55.14 8.93 -7.95
N ALA A 22 -55.94 9.39 -6.98
CA ALA A 22 -55.77 9.00 -5.59
C ALA A 22 -56.06 7.52 -5.37
N VAL A 23 -57.12 6.99 -6.00
CA VAL A 23 -57.46 5.56 -5.93
C VAL A 23 -56.39 4.72 -6.64
N THR A 24 -55.87 5.18 -7.80
CA THR A 24 -54.80 4.46 -8.52
C THR A 24 -53.49 4.44 -7.73
N LYS A 25 -53.08 5.57 -7.12
CA LYS A 25 -51.90 5.63 -6.23
C LYS A 25 -52.08 4.78 -4.98
N MET A 26 -53.27 4.72 -4.39
CA MET A 26 -53.55 3.89 -3.21
C MET A 26 -53.55 2.38 -3.54
N VAL A 27 -54.14 2.00 -4.68
CA VAL A 27 -54.11 0.60 -5.17
C VAL A 27 -52.68 0.19 -5.54
N PHE A 28 -51.90 1.07 -6.17
CA PHE A 28 -50.50 0.81 -6.51
C PHE A 28 -49.62 0.67 -5.26
N SER A 29 -49.85 1.50 -4.22
CA SER A 29 -49.12 1.43 -2.94
C SER A 29 -49.49 0.16 -2.16
N LEU A 30 -50.74 -0.29 -2.19
CA LEU A 30 -51.21 -1.51 -1.53
C LEU A 30 -50.69 -2.78 -2.28
N SER A 31 -50.64 -2.73 -3.61
CA SER A 31 -50.06 -3.86 -4.39
C SER A 31 -48.57 -3.96 -4.20
N LEU A 32 -47.80 -2.86 -4.15
CA LEU A 32 -46.37 -2.89 -3.83
C LEU A 32 -46.09 -3.41 -2.42
N SER A 33 -46.89 -2.98 -1.44
CA SER A 33 -46.75 -3.46 -0.04
C SER A 33 -47.06 -4.94 0.09
N MET A 34 -48.08 -5.45 -0.59
CA MET A 34 -48.39 -6.88 -0.63
C MET A 34 -47.33 -7.67 -1.42
N TYR A 35 -46.78 -7.12 -2.50
CA TYR A 35 -45.69 -7.76 -3.26
C TYR A 35 -44.40 -7.85 -2.45
N CYS A 36 -44.06 -6.78 -1.70
CA CYS A 36 -42.91 -6.80 -0.78
C CYS A 36 -43.09 -7.79 0.38
N ILE A 37 -44.31 -7.93 0.93
CA ILE A 37 -44.61 -8.92 1.97
C ILE A 37 -44.57 -10.35 1.40
N PHE A 38 -45.06 -10.56 0.17
CA PHE A 38 -45.03 -11.87 -0.48
C PHE A 38 -43.58 -12.28 -0.85
N ILE A 39 -42.76 -11.36 -1.33
CA ILE A 39 -41.34 -11.60 -1.61
C ILE A 39 -40.58 -11.87 -0.31
N SER A 40 -40.84 -11.13 0.77
CA SER A 40 -40.16 -11.37 2.07
C SER A 40 -40.58 -12.67 2.72
N PHE A 41 -41.83 -13.09 2.53
CA PHE A 41 -42.34 -14.38 3.05
C PHE A 41 -41.83 -15.56 2.19
N SER A 42 -41.82 -15.41 0.85
CA SER A 42 -41.26 -16.41 -0.05
C SER A 42 -39.75 -16.60 0.14
N TRP A 43 -39.00 -15.48 0.39
CA TRP A 43 -37.58 -15.51 0.72
C TRP A 43 -37.34 -16.18 2.09
N ARG A 44 -38.16 -15.88 3.10
CA ARG A 44 -37.99 -16.51 4.42
C ARG A 44 -38.32 -18.00 4.40
N CYS A 45 -39.36 -18.42 3.68
CA CYS A 45 -39.69 -19.86 3.53
C CYS A 45 -38.66 -20.60 2.68
N ASN A 46 -38.12 -20.01 1.61
CA ASN A 46 -37.05 -20.61 0.82
C ASN A 46 -35.71 -20.60 1.59
N PHE A 47 -35.40 -19.56 2.37
CA PHE A 47 -34.19 -19.49 3.18
C PHE A 47 -34.24 -20.48 4.37
N ALA A 48 -35.40 -20.65 5.02
CA ALA A 48 -35.59 -21.64 6.06
C ALA A 48 -35.50 -23.09 5.52
N ASN A 49 -36.10 -23.38 4.34
CA ASN A 49 -35.94 -24.66 3.66
C ASN A 49 -34.53 -24.89 3.11
N TYR A 50 -33.79 -23.81 2.71
CA TYR A 50 -32.42 -23.92 2.29
C TYR A 50 -31.46 -24.24 3.47
N ILE A 51 -31.75 -23.71 4.66
CA ILE A 51 -30.98 -24.01 5.89
C ILE A 51 -31.26 -25.42 6.43
N THR A 52 -32.47 -25.94 6.26
CA THR A 52 -32.85 -27.25 6.79
C THR A 52 -32.42 -28.45 5.91
N THR A 53 -31.97 -28.19 4.66
CA THR A 53 -31.54 -29.28 3.73
C THR A 53 -30.02 -29.27 3.46
N MET A 54 -29.23 -28.39 4.09
CA MET A 54 -27.79 -28.53 4.04
C MET A 54 -27.31 -29.63 4.99
N GLU A 55 -27.45 -30.90 4.57
CA GLU A 55 -26.67 -31.98 5.18
C GLU A 55 -25.19 -31.58 5.12
N LYS A 56 -24.53 -31.52 6.29
CA LYS A 56 -23.07 -31.27 6.36
C LYS A 56 -22.40 -32.31 5.47
N GLU A 57 -21.68 -31.84 4.45
CA GLU A 57 -20.89 -32.72 3.61
C GLU A 57 -19.90 -33.49 4.48
N LYS A 58 -20.13 -34.81 4.64
CA LYS A 58 -19.30 -35.65 5.51
C LYS A 58 -17.95 -35.90 4.88
N MET A 59 -16.89 -35.62 5.62
CA MET A 59 -15.55 -36.00 5.23
C MET A 59 -15.41 -37.52 5.21
N ARG A 60 -14.83 -38.05 4.14
CA ARG A 60 -14.43 -39.48 4.02
C ARG A 60 -12.91 -39.56 3.98
N LEU A 61 -12.33 -40.34 4.89
CA LEU A 61 -10.90 -40.65 4.94
C LEU A 61 -10.71 -42.11 4.57
N LEU A 62 -9.80 -42.38 3.65
CA LEU A 62 -9.44 -43.71 3.18
C LEU A 62 -7.96 -43.91 3.22
N PHE A 63 -7.47 -44.98 3.85
CA PHE A 63 -6.09 -45.43 3.74
C PHE A 63 -5.99 -46.60 2.78
N TYR A 64 -4.97 -46.63 1.93
CA TYR A 64 -4.77 -47.69 0.95
C TYR A 64 -3.31 -47.92 0.63
N LEU A 65 -2.96 -49.12 0.17
CA LEU A 65 -1.64 -49.50 -0.21
C LEU A 65 -1.38 -49.16 -1.69
N LYS A 66 -0.31 -48.41 -1.99
CA LYS A 66 0.11 -48.10 -3.36
C LYS A 66 0.83 -49.31 -3.97
N LYS A 67 0.09 -50.13 -4.74
CA LYS A 67 0.59 -51.42 -5.30
C LYS A 67 1.64 -51.23 -6.41
N SER A 68 1.67 -50.08 -7.09
CA SER A 68 2.55 -49.83 -8.23
C SER A 68 4.02 -49.50 -7.85
N THR A 69 4.32 -49.27 -6.58
CA THR A 69 5.63 -48.86 -6.12
C THR A 69 6.06 -49.65 -4.92
N GLN A 70 7.28 -50.16 -4.95
CA GLN A 70 7.95 -50.79 -3.78
C GLN A 70 9.25 -50.00 -3.50
N ASN A 71 9.61 -49.89 -2.21
CA ASN A 71 10.89 -49.35 -1.80
C ASN A 71 12.00 -50.42 -1.92
N LYS A 72 13.24 -50.01 -1.71
CA LYS A 72 14.41 -50.91 -1.78
C LYS A 72 14.30 -52.14 -0.87
N ASN A 73 13.43 -52.10 0.14
CA ASN A 73 13.19 -53.22 1.12
C ASN A 73 11.94 -54.04 0.78
N GLY A 74 11.41 -53.95 -0.43
CA GLY A 74 10.23 -54.72 -0.86
C GLY A 74 8.89 -54.26 -0.26
N LYS A 75 8.87 -53.17 0.51
CA LYS A 75 7.65 -52.64 1.15
C LYS A 75 6.95 -51.66 0.23
N SER A 76 5.59 -51.67 0.24
CA SER A 76 4.77 -50.72 -0.51
C SER A 76 4.34 -49.56 0.38
N PRO A 77 4.34 -48.32 -0.10
CA PRO A 77 3.93 -47.14 0.68
C PRO A 77 2.42 -47.12 0.91
N ILE A 78 2.04 -46.67 2.10
CA ILE A 78 0.63 -46.44 2.47
C ILE A 78 0.28 -45.01 2.12
N MET A 79 -0.82 -44.83 1.42
CA MET A 79 -1.39 -43.56 1.01
C MET A 79 -2.69 -43.26 1.71
N GLY A 80 -3.00 -42.01 1.96
CA GLY A 80 -4.31 -41.56 2.44
C GLY A 80 -5.06 -40.75 1.37
N ARG A 81 -6.37 -40.74 1.43
CA ARG A 81 -7.26 -39.95 0.60
C ARG A 81 -8.33 -39.30 1.50
N ILE A 82 -8.42 -37.98 1.41
CA ILE A 82 -9.48 -37.18 2.02
C ILE A 82 -10.44 -36.76 0.90
N SER A 83 -11.77 -36.95 1.13
CA SER A 83 -12.80 -36.51 0.21
C SER A 83 -13.87 -35.75 0.99
N ILE A 84 -14.25 -34.55 0.53
CA ILE A 84 -15.29 -33.69 1.11
C ILE A 84 -16.07 -33.11 -0.08
N GLY A 85 -17.33 -33.47 -0.21
CA GLY A 85 -18.16 -33.12 -1.35
C GLY A 85 -17.48 -33.48 -2.69
N ARG A 86 -17.25 -32.50 -3.54
CA ARG A 86 -16.55 -32.68 -4.82
C ARG A 86 -15.03 -32.55 -4.73
N SER A 87 -14.52 -32.13 -3.57
CA SER A 87 -13.08 -31.95 -3.34
C SER A 87 -12.43 -33.24 -2.89
N MET A 88 -11.29 -33.59 -3.49
CA MET A 88 -10.53 -34.81 -3.15
C MET A 88 -9.05 -34.52 -3.21
N VAL A 89 -8.28 -35.04 -2.24
CA VAL A 89 -6.84 -34.95 -2.19
C VAL A 89 -6.20 -36.23 -1.68
N GLN A 90 -5.05 -36.58 -2.22
CA GLN A 90 -4.24 -37.73 -1.77
C GLN A 90 -3.00 -37.23 -1.03
N PHE A 91 -2.51 -38.02 -0.09
CA PHE A 91 -1.31 -37.74 0.67
C PHE A 91 -0.55 -39.02 1.02
N SER A 92 0.74 -38.91 1.31
CA SER A 92 1.57 -40.00 1.81
C SER A 92 1.47 -40.08 3.33
N CYS A 93 1.21 -41.30 3.86
CA CYS A 93 1.25 -41.50 5.30
C CYS A 93 2.68 -41.62 5.85
N LYS A 94 3.70 -41.50 5.01
CA LYS A 94 5.12 -41.71 5.33
C LYS A 94 5.43 -43.08 5.96
N CYS A 95 4.50 -44.03 5.86
CA CYS A 95 4.62 -45.40 6.30
C CYS A 95 4.64 -46.33 5.10
N ALA A 96 5.27 -47.48 5.23
CA ALA A 96 5.28 -48.52 4.22
C ALA A 96 5.16 -49.92 4.91
N CYS A 97 4.51 -50.82 4.26
CA CYS A 97 4.39 -52.20 4.80
C CYS A 97 4.50 -53.28 3.73
N THR A 98 4.71 -54.49 4.15
CA THR A 98 4.71 -55.66 3.27
C THR A 98 3.27 -55.97 2.85
N ARG A 99 3.04 -56.29 1.57
CA ARG A 99 1.68 -56.38 0.98
C ARG A 99 0.77 -57.41 1.67
N HIS A 100 1.26 -58.55 2.10
CA HIS A 100 0.49 -59.60 2.72
C HIS A 100 -0.03 -59.23 4.13
N LEU A 101 0.57 -58.21 4.77
CA LEU A 101 0.11 -57.70 6.06
C LEU A 101 -1.01 -56.70 5.97
N TRP A 102 -1.33 -56.17 4.78
CA TRP A 102 -2.33 -55.14 4.61
C TRP A 102 -3.73 -55.68 4.44
N ASP A 103 -4.62 -55.38 5.38
CA ASP A 103 -6.07 -55.61 5.25
C ASP A 103 -6.76 -54.39 4.61
N SER A 104 -7.20 -54.53 3.37
CA SER A 104 -7.86 -53.48 2.62
C SER A 104 -9.26 -53.13 3.16
N ARG A 105 -9.94 -54.06 3.86
CA ARG A 105 -11.27 -53.80 4.45
C ARG A 105 -11.12 -52.99 5.74
N LYS A 106 -10.19 -53.37 6.61
CA LYS A 106 -9.90 -52.67 7.86
C LYS A 106 -9.01 -51.44 7.66
N GLN A 107 -8.33 -51.30 6.53
CA GLN A 107 -7.36 -50.24 6.22
C GLN A 107 -6.24 -50.18 7.26
N ARG A 108 -5.80 -51.35 7.74
CA ARG A 108 -4.79 -51.53 8.79
C ARG A 108 -3.95 -52.75 8.49
N LEU A 109 -2.80 -52.85 9.16
CA LEU A 109 -1.97 -54.03 9.10
C LEU A 109 -2.52 -55.12 10.03
N VAL A 110 -2.50 -56.36 9.57
CA VAL A 110 -2.93 -57.57 10.32
C VAL A 110 -1.75 -58.05 11.16
N GLY A 111 -2.07 -58.58 12.36
CA GLY A 111 -1.12 -59.21 13.27
C GLY A 111 -0.68 -58.28 14.41
N LYS A 112 0.14 -58.83 15.33
CA LYS A 112 0.69 -58.18 16.52
C LYS A 112 2.20 -57.90 16.43
N SER A 113 2.76 -57.98 15.23
CA SER A 113 4.19 -57.63 15.03
C SER A 113 4.49 -56.20 15.44
N ALA A 114 5.70 -55.88 15.86
CA ALA A 114 6.13 -54.52 16.21
C ALA A 114 5.87 -53.54 15.06
N GLU A 115 6.07 -54.00 13.80
CA GLU A 115 5.77 -53.23 12.59
C GLU A 115 4.29 -52.93 12.47
N ALA A 116 3.42 -53.92 12.64
CA ALA A 116 1.95 -53.72 12.54
C ALA A 116 1.44 -52.76 13.63
N VAL A 117 1.92 -52.92 14.86
CA VAL A 117 1.51 -52.05 15.99
C VAL A 117 1.99 -50.61 15.74
N SER A 118 3.23 -50.42 15.34
CA SER A 118 3.80 -49.08 15.09
C SER A 118 3.09 -48.33 13.93
N VAL A 119 2.90 -49.01 12.80
CA VAL A 119 2.23 -48.43 11.63
C VAL A 119 0.75 -48.15 11.93
N ASN A 120 0.03 -49.09 12.57
CA ASN A 120 -1.37 -48.85 12.92
C ASN A 120 -1.55 -47.66 13.89
N LYS A 121 -0.67 -47.57 14.91
CA LYS A 121 -0.65 -46.40 15.83
C LYS A 121 -0.47 -45.09 15.11
N GLU A 122 0.39 -45.04 14.08
CA GLU A 122 0.63 -43.83 13.29
C GLU A 122 -0.59 -43.50 12.40
N LEU A 123 -1.22 -44.49 11.79
CA LEU A 123 -2.44 -44.31 11.02
C LEU A 123 -3.61 -43.83 11.90
N ASP A 124 -3.70 -44.28 13.14
CA ASP A 124 -4.73 -43.84 14.10
C ASP A 124 -4.47 -42.38 14.52
N ARG A 125 -3.22 -42.00 14.76
CA ARG A 125 -2.86 -40.60 15.04
C ARG A 125 -3.22 -39.65 13.88
N LEU A 126 -2.89 -40.06 12.65
CA LEU A 126 -3.26 -39.32 11.45
C LEU A 126 -4.79 -39.18 11.31
N GLN A 127 -5.51 -40.25 11.57
CA GLN A 127 -6.97 -40.23 11.51
C GLN A 127 -7.56 -39.24 12.50
N VAL A 128 -7.14 -39.29 13.76
CA VAL A 128 -7.60 -38.35 14.82
C VAL A 128 -7.27 -36.90 14.43
N SER A 129 -6.03 -36.64 14.02
CA SER A 129 -5.61 -35.30 13.63
C SER A 129 -6.41 -34.74 12.45
N ILE A 130 -6.66 -35.56 11.42
CA ILE A 130 -7.46 -35.17 10.24
C ILE A 130 -8.90 -34.82 10.64
N HIS A 131 -9.51 -35.61 11.52
CA HIS A 131 -10.88 -35.34 11.99
C HIS A 131 -10.96 -34.08 12.83
N GLN A 132 -10.02 -33.85 13.77
CA GLN A 132 -9.98 -32.64 14.58
C GLN A 132 -9.87 -31.38 13.74
N VAL A 133 -8.99 -31.39 12.75
CA VAL A 133 -8.81 -30.25 11.83
C VAL A 133 -10.07 -30.03 11.00
N TYR A 134 -10.68 -31.11 10.48
CA TYR A 134 -11.92 -30.99 9.72
C TYR A 134 -13.05 -30.41 10.56
N GLU A 135 -13.27 -30.90 11.80
CA GLU A 135 -14.29 -30.36 12.70
C GLU A 135 -14.04 -28.87 13.03
N SER A 136 -12.80 -28.51 13.30
CA SER A 136 -12.43 -27.10 13.55
C SER A 136 -12.73 -26.21 12.34
N LEU A 137 -12.40 -26.64 11.13
CA LEU A 137 -12.69 -25.92 9.89
C LEU A 137 -14.20 -25.89 9.59
N SER A 138 -14.88 -27.03 9.74
CA SER A 138 -16.32 -27.14 9.50
C SER A 138 -17.13 -26.26 10.47
N GLY A 139 -16.66 -26.08 11.71
CA GLY A 139 -17.26 -25.13 12.65
C GLY A 139 -17.12 -23.67 12.25
N LYS A 140 -16.06 -23.31 11.50
CA LYS A 140 -15.78 -21.94 11.06
C LYS A 140 -16.33 -21.63 9.66
N LEU A 141 -16.27 -22.58 8.72
CA LEU A 141 -16.51 -22.38 7.28
C LEU A 141 -17.77 -23.12 6.78
N GLY A 142 -18.42 -23.90 7.61
CA GLY A 142 -19.59 -24.71 7.20
C GLY A 142 -19.25 -25.69 6.06
N ASN A 143 -20.05 -25.67 4.99
CA ASN A 143 -19.89 -26.57 3.83
C ASN A 143 -18.83 -26.10 2.81
N SER A 144 -18.14 -24.97 3.07
CA SER A 144 -17.08 -24.44 2.17
C SER A 144 -15.70 -25.07 2.42
N VAL A 145 -15.60 -26.07 3.31
CA VAL A 145 -14.36 -26.77 3.62
C VAL A 145 -13.95 -27.69 2.48
N THR A 146 -12.70 -27.56 2.02
CA THR A 146 -12.12 -28.41 0.99
C THR A 146 -11.14 -29.45 1.55
N ALA A 147 -11.02 -30.59 0.88
CA ALA A 147 -10.05 -31.63 1.24
C ALA A 147 -8.59 -31.12 1.22
N GLY A 148 -8.31 -30.15 0.34
CA GLY A 148 -7.01 -29.46 0.26
C GLY A 148 -6.67 -28.71 1.53
N GLN A 149 -7.59 -27.91 2.06
CA GLN A 149 -7.41 -27.15 3.29
C GLN A 149 -7.15 -28.05 4.50
N VAL A 150 -7.91 -29.17 4.62
CA VAL A 150 -7.68 -30.14 5.70
C VAL A 150 -6.29 -30.75 5.62
N ARG A 151 -5.85 -31.18 4.42
CA ARG A 151 -4.50 -31.71 4.22
C ARG A 151 -3.42 -30.69 4.59
N GLU A 152 -3.55 -29.46 4.15
CA GLU A 152 -2.58 -28.39 4.40
C GLU A 152 -2.41 -28.12 5.89
N LEU A 153 -3.50 -28.13 6.66
CA LEU A 153 -3.44 -27.91 8.11
C LEU A 153 -2.93 -29.11 8.91
N VAL A 154 -3.27 -30.34 8.50
CA VAL A 154 -2.85 -31.56 9.21
C VAL A 154 -1.38 -31.86 9.05
N PHE A 155 -0.86 -31.70 7.83
CA PHE A 155 0.54 -32.08 7.54
C PHE A 155 1.51 -30.92 7.76
N GLY A 156 1.01 -29.78 8.19
CA GLY A 156 1.75 -28.55 8.16
C GLY A 156 2.14 -28.18 6.73
N LEU A 157 2.50 -26.99 6.49
CA LEU A 157 3.23 -26.63 5.28
C LEU A 157 4.51 -27.48 5.31
N ASN A 158 4.59 -28.49 4.44
CA ASN A 158 5.80 -29.32 4.35
C ASN A 158 7.03 -28.43 4.42
N SER A 159 8.08 -28.89 5.08
CA SER A 159 9.39 -28.25 5.23
C SER A 159 10.09 -27.80 3.92
N LYS A 160 9.38 -27.82 2.79
CA LYS A 160 9.77 -27.25 1.50
C LYS A 160 8.90 -26.09 1.00
N SER A 161 7.77 -25.78 1.63
CA SER A 161 6.99 -24.58 1.30
C SER A 161 6.94 -23.66 2.51
N GLN A 162 7.99 -22.89 2.69
CA GLN A 162 7.99 -21.77 3.63
C GLN A 162 6.89 -20.80 3.20
N GLY A 163 6.17 -20.22 4.18
CA GLY A 163 5.06 -19.31 3.91
C GLY A 163 5.53 -17.94 3.43
N LEU A 164 4.61 -17.18 2.85
CA LEU A 164 4.88 -15.82 2.38
C LEU A 164 5.29 -14.89 3.53
N LEU A 165 4.61 -14.95 4.68
CA LEU A 165 4.95 -14.14 5.86
C LEU A 165 6.32 -14.54 6.43
N HIS A 166 6.66 -15.84 6.44
CA HIS A 166 7.96 -16.30 6.85
C HIS A 166 9.09 -15.67 5.99
N PHE A 167 8.95 -15.67 4.67
CA PHE A 167 9.92 -15.00 3.78
C PHE A 167 9.95 -13.49 3.96
N LEU A 168 8.80 -12.87 4.24
CA LEU A 168 8.75 -11.45 4.56
C LEU A 168 9.48 -11.14 5.87
N ASP A 169 9.33 -11.97 6.90
CA ASP A 169 10.03 -11.81 8.17
C ASP A 169 11.55 -11.97 7.99
N GLU A 170 12.03 -12.94 7.20
CA GLU A 170 13.43 -13.03 6.81
C GLU A 170 13.94 -11.79 6.05
N TYR A 171 13.12 -11.28 5.12
CA TYR A 171 13.45 -10.08 4.36
C TYR A 171 13.56 -8.85 5.27
N ILE A 172 12.64 -8.71 6.24
CA ILE A 172 12.64 -7.63 7.23
C ILE A 172 13.89 -7.73 8.12
N ALA A 173 14.24 -8.92 8.62
CA ALA A 173 15.43 -9.13 9.44
C ALA A 173 16.70 -8.70 8.68
N ARG A 174 16.90 -9.18 7.46
CA ARG A 174 18.03 -8.76 6.60
C ARG A 174 18.02 -7.26 6.29
N PHE A 175 16.83 -6.64 6.19
CA PHE A 175 16.71 -5.20 5.99
C PHE A 175 17.11 -4.45 7.26
N GLN A 176 16.73 -4.95 8.43
CA GLN A 176 17.03 -4.37 9.74
C GLN A 176 18.53 -4.34 10.01
N ASP A 177 19.26 -5.41 9.68
CA ASP A 177 20.73 -5.48 9.83
C ASP A 177 21.46 -4.41 8.99
N ARG A 178 20.80 -3.89 7.95
CA ARG A 178 21.33 -2.86 7.06
C ARG A 178 20.84 -1.44 7.39
N VAL A 179 19.97 -1.29 8.39
CA VAL A 179 19.60 0.03 8.90
C VAL A 179 20.85 0.67 9.51
N SER A 180 21.08 1.93 9.25
CA SER A 180 22.29 2.70 9.61
C SER A 180 23.51 2.46 8.69
N ILE A 181 23.51 1.45 7.81
CA ILE A 181 24.53 1.28 6.80
C ILE A 181 24.09 1.94 5.48
N ASP A 182 23.00 1.43 4.88
CA ASP A 182 22.48 1.90 3.59
C ASP A 182 20.94 1.89 3.51
N ARG A 183 20.26 1.59 4.62
CA ARG A 183 18.80 1.52 4.71
C ARG A 183 18.26 2.51 5.73
N SER A 184 17.08 3.08 5.44
CA SER A 184 16.44 4.02 6.35
C SER A 184 15.52 3.31 7.36
N GLU A 185 15.56 3.75 8.61
CA GLU A 185 14.64 3.31 9.68
C GLU A 185 13.16 3.53 9.29
N ARG A 186 12.87 4.64 8.59
CA ARG A 186 11.52 4.92 8.09
C ARG A 186 11.00 3.80 7.16
N ARG A 187 11.87 3.27 6.28
CA ARG A 187 11.49 2.18 5.38
C ARG A 187 11.26 0.89 6.14
N LEU A 188 12.04 0.63 7.18
CA LEU A 188 11.81 -0.51 8.09
C LEU A 188 10.43 -0.41 8.76
N LYS A 189 10.08 0.75 9.33
CA LYS A 189 8.74 0.98 9.91
C LYS A 189 7.62 0.73 8.90
N CYS A 190 7.80 1.13 7.65
CA CYS A 190 6.83 0.83 6.57
C CYS A 190 6.73 -0.66 6.25
N LEU A 191 7.84 -1.41 6.26
CA LEU A 191 7.85 -2.87 6.04
C LEU A 191 7.12 -3.60 7.16
N LEU A 192 7.34 -3.22 8.43
CA LEU A 192 6.64 -3.78 9.59
C LEU A 192 5.13 -3.52 9.52
N LEU A 193 4.73 -2.32 9.09
CA LEU A 193 3.33 -1.99 8.89
C LEU A 193 2.71 -2.80 7.74
N PHE A 194 3.43 -2.94 6.63
CA PHE A 194 3.02 -3.79 5.51
C PHE A 194 2.84 -5.24 5.94
N ARG A 195 3.79 -5.79 6.71
CA ARG A 195 3.71 -7.15 7.26
C ARG A 195 2.43 -7.36 8.07
N ARG A 196 2.03 -6.38 8.89
CA ARG A 196 0.78 -6.44 9.64
C ARG A 196 -0.44 -6.50 8.72
N HIS A 197 -0.54 -5.59 7.73
CA HIS A 197 -1.66 -5.57 6.78
C HIS A 197 -1.73 -6.84 5.93
N LEU A 198 -0.58 -7.38 5.52
CA LEU A 198 -0.52 -8.64 4.77
C LEU A 198 -1.00 -9.82 5.62
N SER A 199 -0.63 -9.88 6.90
CA SER A 199 -1.11 -10.91 7.83
C SER A 199 -2.62 -10.81 8.06
N GLU A 200 -3.16 -9.60 8.22
CA GLU A 200 -4.60 -9.35 8.34
C GLU A 200 -5.34 -9.85 7.08
N PHE A 201 -4.85 -9.52 5.89
CA PHE A 201 -5.42 -9.98 4.62
C PHE A 201 -5.44 -11.51 4.51
N ILE A 202 -4.30 -12.18 4.80
CA ILE A 202 -4.21 -13.64 4.73
C ILE A 202 -5.20 -14.29 5.71
N LYS A 203 -5.34 -13.76 6.93
CA LYS A 203 -6.28 -14.27 7.92
C LYS A 203 -7.74 -14.08 7.49
N CYS A 204 -8.09 -12.92 6.97
CA CYS A 204 -9.47 -12.62 6.57
C CYS A 204 -9.89 -13.35 5.30
N HIS A 205 -9.06 -13.40 4.26
CA HIS A 205 -9.42 -13.94 2.95
C HIS A 205 -9.11 -15.45 2.79
N TYR A 206 -8.01 -15.91 3.38
CA TYR A 206 -7.57 -17.31 3.23
C TYR A 206 -7.82 -18.14 4.48
N HIS A 207 -8.24 -17.52 5.60
CA HIS A 207 -8.47 -18.17 6.89
C HIS A 207 -7.25 -18.97 7.37
N MET A 208 -6.06 -18.51 7.08
CA MET A 208 -4.78 -19.13 7.39
C MET A 208 -3.87 -18.14 8.15
N GLU A 209 -2.96 -18.66 8.96
CA GLU A 209 -1.93 -17.83 9.62
C GLU A 209 -0.86 -17.37 8.63
N ASP A 210 -0.54 -18.20 7.63
CA ASP A 210 0.37 -17.90 6.53
C ASP A 210 -0.02 -18.74 5.31
N ILE A 211 0.33 -18.30 4.10
CA ILE A 211 0.07 -19.03 2.86
C ILE A 211 1.36 -19.57 2.24
N PRO A 212 1.33 -20.74 1.58
CA PRO A 212 2.47 -21.21 0.80
C PRO A 212 2.92 -20.17 -0.21
N ILE A 213 4.23 -19.98 -0.34
CA ILE A 213 4.79 -18.97 -1.25
C ILE A 213 4.32 -19.14 -2.70
N GLN A 214 4.01 -20.36 -3.12
CA GLN A 214 3.51 -20.67 -4.47
C GLN A 214 2.10 -20.11 -4.73
N LYS A 215 1.35 -19.76 -3.67
CA LYS A 215 0.04 -19.08 -3.77
C LYS A 215 0.16 -17.56 -3.92
N ALA A 216 1.36 -17.00 -3.75
CA ALA A 216 1.60 -15.58 -3.99
C ALA A 216 1.73 -15.28 -5.49
N ASP A 217 0.74 -15.66 -6.27
CA ASP A 217 0.64 -15.50 -7.72
C ASP A 217 -0.03 -14.17 -8.12
N ILE A 218 -0.32 -14.01 -9.40
CA ILE A 218 -0.98 -12.80 -9.93
C ILE A 218 -2.39 -12.60 -9.37
N THR A 219 -3.10 -13.68 -9.06
CA THR A 219 -4.46 -13.63 -8.49
C THR A 219 -4.38 -13.06 -7.07
N PHE A 220 -3.45 -13.58 -6.26
CA PHE A 220 -3.17 -13.07 -4.93
C PHE A 220 -2.83 -11.57 -4.93
N VAL A 221 -2.00 -11.11 -5.88
CA VAL A 221 -1.63 -9.69 -5.99
C VAL A 221 -2.85 -8.81 -6.27
N LYS A 222 -3.75 -9.25 -7.17
CA LYS A 222 -4.98 -8.52 -7.49
C LYS A 222 -5.96 -8.49 -6.32
N GLU A 223 -6.15 -9.60 -5.63
CA GLU A 223 -7.01 -9.69 -4.44
C GLU A 223 -6.49 -8.80 -3.30
N LEU A 224 -5.15 -8.75 -3.10
CA LEU A 224 -4.53 -7.85 -2.12
C LEU A 224 -4.71 -6.36 -2.50
N GLU A 225 -4.58 -6.01 -3.80
CA GLU A 225 -4.84 -4.65 -4.28
C GLU A 225 -6.29 -4.24 -4.04
N GLU A 226 -7.23 -5.14 -4.30
CA GLU A 226 -8.65 -4.94 -4.07
C GLU A 226 -8.98 -4.79 -2.58
N TYR A 227 -8.40 -5.61 -1.72
CA TYR A 227 -8.49 -5.50 -0.27
C TYR A 227 -8.00 -4.14 0.24
N PHE A 228 -6.85 -3.65 -0.26
CA PHE A 228 -6.35 -2.34 0.11
C PHE A 228 -7.28 -1.21 -0.33
N ALA A 229 -7.92 -1.34 -1.48
CA ALA A 229 -8.83 -0.34 -2.00
C ALA A 229 -10.19 -0.34 -1.29
N LYS A 230 -10.81 -1.53 -1.11
CA LYS A 230 -12.20 -1.67 -0.65
C LYS A 230 -12.32 -1.78 0.87
N GLU A 231 -11.47 -2.59 1.51
CA GLU A 231 -11.61 -2.86 2.94
C GLU A 231 -10.74 -1.95 3.81
N LYS A 232 -9.56 -1.54 3.31
CA LYS A 232 -8.69 -0.59 4.01
C LYS A 232 -8.88 0.85 3.58
N GLU A 233 -9.58 1.11 2.48
CA GLU A 233 -9.82 2.43 1.90
C GLU A 233 -8.52 3.24 1.72
N PHE A 234 -7.42 2.54 1.38
CA PHE A 234 -6.14 3.21 1.18
C PHE A 234 -6.15 4.03 -0.10
N LYS A 235 -5.54 5.21 -0.04
CA LYS A 235 -5.25 6.00 -1.23
C LYS A 235 -4.33 5.22 -2.18
N LEU A 236 -4.50 5.43 -3.49
CA LEU A 236 -3.76 4.71 -4.54
C LEU A 236 -2.24 4.63 -4.27
N ASN A 237 -1.60 5.75 -3.95
CA ASN A 237 -0.16 5.77 -3.66
C ASN A 237 0.24 5.02 -2.38
N THR A 238 -0.65 4.87 -1.42
CA THR A 238 -0.40 4.05 -0.22
C THR A 238 -0.42 2.57 -0.59
N SER A 239 -1.44 2.13 -1.32
CA SER A 239 -1.56 0.76 -1.85
C SER A 239 -0.38 0.41 -2.76
N ALA A 240 -0.03 1.31 -3.69
CA ALA A 240 1.11 1.16 -4.58
C ALA A 240 2.43 1.02 -3.81
N GLY A 241 2.59 1.76 -2.70
CA GLY A 241 3.74 1.64 -1.80
C GLY A 241 3.87 0.24 -1.19
N TYR A 242 2.77 -0.34 -0.70
CA TYR A 242 2.73 -1.69 -0.15
C TYR A 242 2.93 -2.76 -1.22
N LEU A 243 2.27 -2.63 -2.37
CA LEU A 243 2.49 -3.54 -3.51
C LEU A 243 3.94 -3.51 -4.00
N SER A 244 4.61 -2.35 -3.98
CA SER A 244 6.04 -2.25 -4.31
C SER A 244 6.94 -2.97 -3.31
N MET A 245 6.53 -3.08 -2.03
CA MET A 245 7.26 -3.88 -1.03
C MET A 245 7.10 -5.37 -1.32
N LEU A 246 5.88 -5.82 -1.63
CA LEU A 246 5.62 -7.19 -2.05
C LEU A 246 6.39 -7.54 -3.32
N ALA A 247 6.36 -6.66 -4.33
CA ALA A 247 7.11 -6.84 -5.57
C ALA A 247 8.62 -6.98 -5.33
N SER A 248 9.17 -6.21 -4.39
CA SER A 248 10.59 -6.28 -4.02
C SER A 248 10.94 -7.62 -3.37
N LEU A 249 10.08 -8.12 -2.47
CA LEU A 249 10.23 -9.43 -1.83
C LEU A 249 10.15 -10.56 -2.87
N LEU A 250 9.08 -10.59 -3.68
CA LEU A 250 8.89 -11.65 -4.67
C LEU A 250 9.97 -11.62 -5.76
N LYS A 251 10.50 -10.44 -6.11
CA LYS A 251 11.65 -10.32 -7.02
C LYS A 251 12.92 -10.91 -6.43
N ASP A 252 13.17 -10.73 -5.12
CA ASP A 252 14.30 -11.37 -4.41
C ASP A 252 14.15 -12.90 -4.42
N LEU A 253 12.94 -13.39 -4.11
CA LEU A 253 12.64 -14.83 -4.11
C LEU A 253 12.75 -15.45 -5.51
N TYR A 254 12.30 -14.75 -6.55
CA TYR A 254 12.44 -15.17 -7.93
C TYR A 254 13.92 -15.28 -8.35
N LYS A 255 14.75 -14.28 -8.01
CA LYS A 255 16.18 -14.31 -8.26
C LYS A 255 16.92 -15.44 -7.51
N ARG A 256 16.39 -15.84 -6.36
CA ARG A 256 16.92 -16.96 -5.55
C ARG A 256 16.36 -18.32 -5.98
N HIS A 257 15.56 -18.38 -7.04
CA HIS A 257 14.87 -19.57 -7.53
C HIS A 257 13.97 -20.27 -6.48
N VAL A 258 13.42 -19.50 -5.54
CA VAL A 258 12.43 -19.98 -4.56
C VAL A 258 11.03 -20.06 -5.19
N ILE A 259 10.72 -19.13 -6.09
CA ILE A 259 9.52 -19.14 -6.92
C ILE A 259 9.92 -19.20 -8.41
N GLU A 260 9.11 -19.92 -9.20
CA GLU A 260 9.36 -20.13 -10.63
C GLU A 260 8.89 -18.95 -11.49
N THR A 261 7.86 -18.25 -11.04
CA THR A 261 7.23 -17.12 -11.77
C THR A 261 7.22 -15.87 -10.92
N TYR A 262 7.44 -14.71 -11.55
CA TYR A 262 7.35 -13.42 -10.88
C TYR A 262 6.03 -12.73 -11.25
N PRO A 263 5.07 -12.60 -10.31
CA PRO A 263 3.71 -12.13 -10.61
C PRO A 263 3.65 -10.73 -11.23
N PHE A 264 4.59 -9.85 -10.86
CA PHE A 264 4.62 -8.47 -11.34
C PHE A 264 5.20 -8.30 -12.76
N ILE A 265 5.48 -9.38 -13.49
CA ILE A 265 5.72 -9.30 -14.95
C ILE A 265 4.42 -8.91 -15.66
N ALA A 266 3.29 -9.49 -15.24
CA ALA A 266 1.97 -9.28 -15.83
C ALA A 266 1.11 -8.23 -15.08
N HIS A 267 1.63 -7.63 -14.00
CA HIS A 267 0.92 -6.64 -13.19
C HIS A 267 1.77 -5.40 -12.96
N SER A 268 1.31 -4.27 -13.48
CA SER A 268 1.94 -2.97 -13.27
C SER A 268 1.32 -2.24 -12.09
N ILE A 269 2.14 -1.80 -11.15
CA ILE A 269 1.70 -1.00 -10.01
C ILE A 269 1.38 0.41 -10.50
N ARG A 270 0.14 0.85 -10.29
CA ARG A 270 -0.31 2.19 -10.67
C ARG A 270 0.04 3.19 -9.59
N TRP A 271 0.57 4.34 -10.01
CA TRP A 271 0.86 5.48 -9.15
C TRP A 271 0.08 6.69 -9.63
N ASP A 272 -0.51 7.41 -8.70
CA ASP A 272 -1.02 8.74 -8.97
C ASP A 272 0.16 9.73 -8.91
N VAL A 273 0.54 10.25 -10.06
CA VAL A 273 1.52 11.31 -10.20
C VAL A 273 0.77 12.63 -10.03
N GLY A 274 0.44 12.97 -8.79
CA GLY A 274 -0.23 14.24 -8.51
C GLY A 274 0.60 15.43 -9.02
N THR A 275 -0.11 16.49 -9.45
CA THR A 275 0.54 17.76 -9.83
C THR A 275 1.32 18.33 -8.64
N PRO A 276 2.58 18.77 -8.84
CA PRO A 276 3.36 19.39 -7.78
C PRO A 276 2.64 20.63 -7.24
N ARG A 277 2.45 20.67 -5.93
CA ARG A 277 1.84 21.82 -5.28
C ARG A 277 2.93 22.86 -4.98
N TYR A 278 2.80 24.04 -5.53
CA TYR A 278 3.67 25.17 -5.27
C TYR A 278 2.85 26.42 -4.93
N ILE A 279 3.49 27.44 -4.39
CA ILE A 279 2.94 28.79 -4.21
C ILE A 279 3.46 29.70 -5.29
N THR A 280 2.66 30.70 -5.66
CA THR A 280 3.03 31.67 -6.70
C THR A 280 4.02 32.68 -6.15
N LYS A 281 4.64 33.49 -7.03
CA LYS A 281 5.56 34.58 -6.64
C LYS A 281 4.85 35.62 -5.75
N GLU A 282 3.60 35.94 -6.07
CA GLU A 282 2.78 36.85 -5.28
C GLU A 282 2.51 36.28 -3.88
N GLU A 283 2.27 34.98 -3.77
CA GLU A 283 2.10 34.30 -2.47
C GLU A 283 3.42 34.29 -1.68
N VAL A 284 4.57 34.11 -2.33
CA VAL A 284 5.90 34.26 -1.69
C VAL A 284 6.08 35.70 -1.23
N GLY A 285 5.77 36.69 -2.08
CA GLY A 285 5.85 38.11 -1.74
C GLY A 285 5.03 38.49 -0.51
N ARG A 286 3.83 37.89 -0.35
CA ARG A 286 3.00 38.11 0.85
C ARG A 286 3.64 37.49 2.11
N ILE A 287 4.33 36.36 1.99
CA ILE A 287 5.08 35.76 3.12
C ILE A 287 6.28 36.63 3.49
N VAL A 288 6.98 37.18 2.52
CA VAL A 288 8.12 38.11 2.74
C VAL A 288 7.64 39.40 3.43
N ALA A 289 6.52 39.97 2.98
CA ALA A 289 5.94 41.19 3.50
C ALA A 289 5.26 41.02 4.89
N LEU A 290 5.08 39.79 5.37
CA LEU A 290 4.43 39.54 6.67
C LEU A 290 5.28 40.19 7.80
N SER A 291 4.64 41.06 8.57
CA SER A 291 5.29 41.76 9.69
C SER A 291 5.81 40.77 10.73
N GLU A 292 7.03 41.00 11.19
CA GLU A 292 7.66 40.20 12.26
C GLU A 292 6.91 40.31 13.59
N LYS A 293 6.17 41.40 13.79
CA LYS A 293 5.34 41.62 15.00
C LYS A 293 4.15 40.67 15.07
N ASP A 294 3.70 40.13 13.93
CA ASP A 294 2.60 39.21 13.83
C ASP A 294 3.01 37.73 14.09
N LEU A 295 4.32 37.50 14.23
CA LEU A 295 4.92 36.17 14.39
C LEU A 295 5.66 36.05 15.74
N GLN A 296 5.52 34.89 16.36
CA GLN A 296 6.38 34.52 17.49
C GLN A 296 7.78 34.14 16.96
N SER A 297 8.79 34.20 17.82
CA SER A 297 10.18 33.91 17.44
C SER A 297 10.38 32.62 16.65
N TYR A 298 9.72 31.54 17.07
CA TYR A 298 9.81 30.24 16.37
C TYR A 298 9.05 30.21 15.04
N GLU A 299 8.00 31.00 14.91
CA GLU A 299 7.24 31.14 13.67
C GLU A 299 8.04 31.96 12.66
N LEU A 300 8.74 33.00 13.13
CA LEU A 300 9.66 33.78 12.31
C LEU A 300 10.78 32.91 11.74
N VAL A 301 11.43 32.09 12.58
CA VAL A 301 12.42 31.12 12.12
C VAL A 301 11.83 30.16 11.08
N SER A 302 10.62 29.64 11.30
CA SER A 302 9.97 28.73 10.35
C SER A 302 9.65 29.39 9.02
N ARG A 303 9.24 30.69 9.02
CA ARG A 303 9.03 31.51 7.83
C ARG A 303 10.33 31.66 7.04
N ASP A 304 11.40 32.06 7.73
CA ASP A 304 12.68 32.33 7.08
C ASP A 304 13.33 31.05 6.53
N MET A 305 13.20 29.93 7.23
CA MET A 305 13.67 28.63 6.71
C MET A 305 12.86 28.17 5.48
N PHE A 306 11.56 28.44 5.46
CA PHE A 306 10.74 28.18 4.28
C PHE A 306 11.14 29.05 3.09
N LEU A 307 11.34 30.35 3.31
CA LEU A 307 11.84 31.28 2.29
C LEU A 307 13.24 30.91 1.80
N PHE A 308 14.14 30.51 2.69
CA PHE A 308 15.45 29.99 2.30
C PHE A 308 15.34 28.78 1.36
N SER A 309 14.41 27.86 1.65
CA SER A 309 14.12 26.75 0.74
C SER A 309 13.49 27.21 -0.58
N CYS A 310 12.69 28.28 -0.58
CA CYS A 310 12.15 28.89 -1.82
C CYS A 310 13.25 29.52 -2.70
N TYR A 311 14.33 30.00 -2.10
CA TYR A 311 15.43 30.62 -2.83
C TYR A 311 16.55 29.66 -3.23
N THR A 312 16.65 28.49 -2.56
CA THR A 312 17.74 27.52 -2.79
C THR A 312 17.29 26.19 -3.31
N GLY A 313 16.01 25.85 -3.16
CA GLY A 313 15.48 24.52 -3.49
C GLY A 313 15.95 23.41 -2.56
N LEU A 314 16.71 23.70 -1.50
CA LEU A 314 17.15 22.70 -0.53
C LEU A 314 15.97 22.10 0.22
N SER A 315 15.99 20.78 0.43
CA SER A 315 14.94 20.12 1.22
C SER A 315 15.12 20.39 2.71
N TYR A 316 14.07 20.14 3.52
CA TYR A 316 14.14 20.24 4.98
C TYR A 316 15.38 19.54 5.56
N THR A 317 15.62 18.30 5.17
CA THR A 317 16.74 17.50 5.68
C THR A 317 18.09 18.08 5.22
N ASP A 318 18.17 18.65 4.03
CA ASP A 318 19.39 19.26 3.51
C ASP A 318 19.69 20.57 4.24
N ILE A 319 18.68 21.38 4.60
CA ILE A 319 18.83 22.59 5.42
C ILE A 319 19.24 22.23 6.84
N TYR A 320 18.62 21.18 7.44
CA TYR A 320 18.97 20.72 8.79
C TYR A 320 20.47 20.35 8.92
N HIS A 321 21.07 19.82 7.83
CA HIS A 321 22.48 19.46 7.77
C HIS A 321 23.31 20.47 6.97
N PHE A 322 22.88 21.73 6.89
CA PHE A 322 23.59 22.76 6.16
C PHE A 322 24.62 23.43 7.05
N THR A 323 25.90 23.32 6.67
CA THR A 323 27.05 23.85 7.43
C THR A 323 27.89 24.83 6.59
N THR A 324 28.83 25.53 7.21
CA THR A 324 29.76 26.43 6.55
C THR A 324 30.61 25.75 5.47
N GLU A 325 30.90 24.45 5.61
CA GLU A 325 31.65 23.66 4.63
C GLU A 325 30.95 23.54 3.27
N HIS A 326 29.64 23.81 3.24
CA HIS A 326 28.85 23.73 2.01
C HIS A 326 28.83 25.06 1.22
N LEU A 327 29.41 26.10 1.76
CA LEU A 327 29.62 27.41 1.06
C LEU A 327 30.97 27.40 0.41
N VAL A 328 31.03 27.66 -0.90
CA VAL A 328 32.26 27.65 -1.70
C VAL A 328 32.29 28.94 -2.52
N GLU A 329 33.44 29.62 -2.53
CA GLU A 329 33.67 30.77 -3.38
C GLU A 329 34.26 30.31 -4.71
N GLU A 330 33.57 30.60 -5.82
CA GLU A 330 34.01 30.29 -7.17
C GLU A 330 33.74 31.51 -8.07
N ASP A 331 34.73 31.99 -8.79
CA ASP A 331 34.66 33.14 -9.73
C ASP A 331 34.02 34.41 -9.13
N GLY A 332 34.32 34.68 -7.85
CA GLY A 332 33.81 35.84 -7.14
C GLY A 332 32.34 35.74 -6.70
N MET A 333 31.77 34.59 -6.79
CA MET A 333 30.40 34.29 -6.33
C MET A 333 30.41 33.19 -5.29
N THR A 334 29.53 33.30 -4.30
CA THR A 334 29.32 32.24 -3.31
C THR A 334 28.34 31.23 -3.86
N TRP A 335 28.70 29.96 -3.76
CA TRP A 335 27.88 28.81 -4.18
C TRP A 335 27.56 27.90 -3.01
N ILE A 336 26.39 27.31 -3.05
CA ILE A 336 26.04 26.17 -2.18
C ILE A 336 26.40 24.89 -2.91
N ARG A 337 27.39 24.13 -2.39
CA ARG A 337 27.80 22.84 -2.89
C ARG A 337 27.53 21.81 -1.81
N LYS A 338 26.32 21.19 -1.87
CA LYS A 338 25.87 20.31 -0.80
C LYS A 338 25.42 18.94 -1.33
N PRO A 339 26.02 17.83 -0.84
CA PRO A 339 25.48 16.50 -1.07
C PRO A 339 24.09 16.36 -0.42
N ARG A 340 23.12 15.87 -1.15
CA ARG A 340 21.78 15.57 -0.62
C ARG A 340 21.85 14.43 0.39
N VAL A 341 21.27 14.63 1.56
CA VAL A 341 21.21 13.61 2.61
C VAL A 341 20.50 12.33 2.12
N LYS A 342 19.50 12.47 1.24
CA LYS A 342 18.70 11.33 0.75
C LYS A 342 19.40 10.48 -0.33
N THR A 343 20.22 11.11 -1.18
CA THR A 343 20.71 10.45 -2.41
C THR A 343 22.21 10.55 -2.63
N GLY A 344 22.93 11.39 -1.86
CA GLY A 344 24.35 11.69 -2.04
C GLY A 344 24.66 12.60 -3.25
N ASN A 345 23.70 12.88 -4.12
CA ASN A 345 23.91 13.74 -5.27
C ASN A 345 24.16 15.19 -4.84
N ILE A 346 25.10 15.85 -5.49
CA ILE A 346 25.49 17.23 -5.15
C ILE A 346 24.45 18.20 -5.72
N CYS A 347 23.88 19.03 -4.84
CA CYS A 347 23.20 20.27 -5.19
C CYS A 347 24.28 21.36 -5.45
N TYR A 348 24.16 22.06 -6.55
CA TYR A 348 25.06 23.14 -6.93
C TYR A 348 24.22 24.38 -7.25
N ILE A 349 24.19 25.35 -6.31
CA ILE A 349 23.20 26.43 -6.31
C ILE A 349 23.94 27.75 -6.08
N PRO A 350 23.76 28.80 -6.91
CA PRO A 350 24.28 30.11 -6.61
C PRO A 350 23.60 30.68 -5.36
N LEU A 351 24.34 31.21 -4.43
CA LEU A 351 23.78 31.85 -3.24
C LEU A 351 23.24 33.24 -3.58
N LEU A 352 21.91 33.31 -3.70
CA LEU A 352 21.23 34.57 -3.98
C LEU A 352 21.28 35.50 -2.77
N PRO A 353 21.24 36.86 -2.98
CA PRO A 353 21.31 37.86 -1.90
C PRO A 353 20.26 37.63 -0.80
N GLU A 354 19.02 37.22 -1.17
CA GLU A 354 17.95 36.96 -0.24
C GLU A 354 18.27 35.75 0.67
N ALA A 355 18.86 34.71 0.10
CA ALA A 355 19.27 33.52 0.85
C ALA A 355 20.49 33.86 1.75
N SER A 356 21.43 34.67 1.25
CA SER A 356 22.57 35.16 2.02
C SER A 356 22.12 36.00 3.23
N ALA A 357 21.15 36.89 3.05
CA ALA A 357 20.60 37.71 4.13
C ALA A 357 19.97 36.84 5.25
N ILE A 358 19.35 35.73 4.90
CA ILE A 358 18.82 34.78 5.89
C ILE A 358 19.97 34.11 6.66
N ILE A 359 21.04 33.69 5.98
CA ILE A 359 22.20 33.11 6.64
C ILE A 359 22.79 34.10 7.64
N GLU A 360 23.00 35.36 7.23
CA GLU A 360 23.56 36.41 8.08
C GLU A 360 22.66 36.71 9.29
N ARG A 361 21.33 36.74 9.10
CA ARG A 361 20.37 36.93 10.20
C ARG A 361 20.56 35.91 11.31
N TYR A 362 20.87 34.67 10.97
CA TYR A 362 20.99 33.57 11.92
C TYR A 362 22.41 33.18 12.29
N ARG A 363 23.39 33.92 11.80
CA ARG A 363 24.81 33.70 12.11
C ARG A 363 25.08 33.80 13.62
N GLY A 364 25.58 32.71 14.19
CA GLY A 364 25.90 32.66 15.63
C GLY A 364 24.68 32.54 16.56
N ILE A 365 23.46 32.44 16.03
CA ILE A 365 22.26 32.25 16.87
C ILE A 365 22.09 30.77 17.19
N HIS A 366 22.43 30.42 18.42
CA HIS A 366 22.19 29.10 18.99
C HIS A 366 20.79 29.05 19.56
N THR A 367 19.82 28.47 18.84
CA THR A 367 18.48 28.30 19.36
C THR A 367 18.33 26.95 20.07
N ARG A 368 17.60 26.94 21.21
CA ARG A 368 17.17 25.70 21.91
C ARG A 368 16.17 24.85 21.09
N ALA A 369 15.98 25.16 19.79
CA ALA A 369 15.02 24.50 18.89
C ALA A 369 15.43 23.07 18.50
N PHE A 370 16.67 22.69 18.74
CA PHE A 370 17.15 21.36 18.43
C PHE A 370 16.86 20.38 19.56
N ARG A 371 16.10 19.32 19.28
CA ARG A 371 15.93 18.18 20.19
C ARG A 371 17.22 17.37 20.37
N HIS A 372 18.16 17.49 19.43
CA HIS A 372 19.47 16.86 19.40
C HIS A 372 20.52 17.92 19.16
N GLU A 373 21.76 17.66 19.57
CA GLU A 373 22.87 18.54 19.23
C GLU A 373 22.94 18.76 17.70
N PRO A 374 22.94 20.02 17.25
CA PRO A 374 23.04 20.31 15.84
C PRO A 374 24.40 19.85 15.31
N PRO A 375 24.52 19.54 14.00
CA PRO A 375 25.80 19.24 13.40
C PRO A 375 26.80 20.36 13.66
N LYS A 376 28.06 20.04 13.93
CA LYS A 376 29.12 21.06 14.13
C LYS A 376 29.19 22.00 12.92
N GLY A 377 29.18 23.31 13.19
CA GLY A 377 29.24 24.31 12.10
C GLY A 377 27.93 24.56 11.35
N TYR A 378 26.77 24.13 11.86
CA TYR A 378 25.48 24.42 11.23
C TYR A 378 25.25 25.95 11.07
N LEU A 379 24.52 26.31 9.99
CA LEU A 379 24.27 27.72 9.66
C LEU A 379 22.87 28.21 10.01
N LEU A 380 21.86 27.31 10.01
CA LEU A 380 20.45 27.67 10.08
C LEU A 380 19.71 26.92 11.19
N PRO A 381 18.99 27.65 12.09
CA PRO A 381 18.29 27.04 13.24
C PRO A 381 16.91 26.50 12.84
N ILE A 382 16.83 25.50 11.99
CA ILE A 382 15.54 24.97 11.52
C ILE A 382 14.85 24.14 12.61
N PRO A 383 13.60 24.46 13.02
CA PRO A 383 12.83 23.65 13.97
C PRO A 383 12.43 22.30 13.39
N GLY A 384 11.92 21.38 14.23
CA GLY A 384 11.43 20.07 13.77
C GLY A 384 10.42 20.19 12.64
N CYS A 385 10.46 19.25 11.69
CA CYS A 385 9.65 19.30 10.46
C CYS A 385 8.14 19.45 10.73
N ASP A 386 7.61 18.73 11.73
CA ASP A 386 6.20 18.82 12.11
C ASP A 386 5.86 20.18 12.69
N THR A 387 6.75 20.75 13.51
CA THR A 387 6.62 22.10 14.09
C THR A 387 6.60 23.15 12.98
N VAL A 388 7.57 23.10 12.05
CA VAL A 388 7.60 24.00 10.89
C VAL A 388 6.29 23.90 10.10
N ASN A 389 5.78 22.73 9.82
CA ASN A 389 4.51 22.55 9.10
C ASN A 389 3.28 23.09 9.88
N ILE A 390 3.31 23.08 11.21
CA ILE A 390 2.28 23.73 12.04
C ILE A 390 2.36 25.25 11.90
N HIS A 391 3.57 25.84 12.00
CA HIS A 391 3.77 27.27 11.84
C HIS A 391 3.40 27.76 10.45
N LEU A 392 3.76 27.00 9.39
CA LEU A 392 3.41 27.32 8.01
C LEU A 392 1.89 27.37 7.78
N LYS A 393 1.09 26.59 8.48
CA LYS A 393 -0.38 26.71 8.41
C LYS A 393 -0.89 28.03 8.98
N LYS A 394 -0.27 28.54 10.04
CA LYS A 394 -0.61 29.85 10.61
C LYS A 394 -0.15 30.96 9.67
N ILE A 395 1.08 30.91 9.17
CA ILE A 395 1.62 31.86 8.19
C ILE A 395 0.73 31.93 6.94
N ALA A 396 0.31 30.78 6.40
CA ALA A 396 -0.60 30.72 5.26
C ALA A 396 -1.90 31.49 5.52
N ARG A 397 -2.50 31.32 6.71
CA ARG A 397 -3.73 32.03 7.09
C ARG A 397 -3.53 33.53 7.19
N LEU A 398 -2.42 33.98 7.81
CA LEU A 398 -2.06 35.40 7.93
C LEU A 398 -1.83 36.04 6.57
N CYS A 399 -1.25 35.31 5.61
CA CYS A 399 -0.99 35.76 4.26
C CYS A 399 -2.18 35.58 3.29
N GLY A 400 -3.34 35.07 3.73
CA GLY A 400 -4.49 34.78 2.86
C GLY A 400 -4.19 33.70 1.80
N ILE A 401 -3.33 32.73 2.12
CA ILE A 401 -2.99 31.61 1.22
C ILE A 401 -3.94 30.45 1.55
N THR A 402 -4.78 30.08 0.61
CA THR A 402 -5.79 29.01 0.77
C THR A 402 -5.20 27.60 0.65
N LYS A 403 -4.04 27.48 0.00
CA LYS A 403 -3.33 26.21 -0.16
C LYS A 403 -2.81 25.69 1.19
N LYS A 404 -2.89 24.37 1.39
CA LYS A 404 -2.30 23.73 2.56
C LYS A 404 -0.77 23.78 2.47
N LEU A 405 -0.18 24.83 3.03
CA LEU A 405 1.25 25.07 2.97
C LEU A 405 2.03 23.98 3.74
N THR A 406 3.05 23.44 3.11
CA THR A 406 3.98 22.47 3.70
C THR A 406 5.40 22.84 3.32
N PHE A 407 6.39 22.46 4.14
CA PHE A 407 7.79 22.83 3.89
C PHE A 407 8.28 22.36 2.51
N HIS A 408 7.85 21.17 2.07
CA HIS A 408 8.28 20.64 0.77
C HIS A 408 7.79 21.47 -0.42
N MET A 409 6.71 22.25 -0.26
CA MET A 409 6.23 23.17 -1.31
C MET A 409 7.26 24.27 -1.63
N ALA A 410 8.11 24.67 -0.70
CA ALA A 410 9.17 25.63 -0.97
C ALA A 410 10.11 25.15 -2.09
N ARG A 411 10.53 23.90 -2.03
CA ARG A 411 11.35 23.30 -3.09
C ARG A 411 10.61 23.19 -4.44
N HIS A 412 9.32 22.90 -4.41
CA HIS A 412 8.49 22.93 -5.62
C HIS A 412 8.37 24.34 -6.18
N THR A 413 8.20 25.33 -5.28
CA THR A 413 8.16 26.76 -5.65
C THR A 413 9.47 27.20 -6.28
N PHE A 414 10.62 26.84 -5.70
CA PHE A 414 11.93 27.12 -6.30
C PHE A 414 12.01 26.55 -7.72
N ALA A 415 11.72 25.25 -7.88
CA ALA A 415 11.84 24.59 -9.18
C ALA A 415 10.89 25.18 -10.24
N SER A 416 9.63 25.43 -9.86
CA SER A 416 8.59 25.90 -10.80
C SER A 416 8.64 27.42 -10.98
N GLN A 417 8.47 28.18 -9.88
CA GLN A 417 8.18 29.62 -9.93
C GLN A 417 9.45 30.50 -9.93
N MET A 418 10.51 30.04 -9.24
CA MET A 418 11.73 30.88 -9.12
C MET A 418 12.76 30.58 -10.20
N THR A 419 12.65 29.45 -10.88
CA THR A 419 13.64 29.06 -11.90
C THR A 419 13.02 28.73 -13.25
N LEU A 420 12.24 27.64 -13.39
CA LEU A 420 11.73 27.23 -14.70
C LEU A 420 10.80 28.25 -15.35
N SER A 421 9.94 28.94 -14.59
CA SER A 421 9.09 30.01 -15.13
C SER A 421 9.89 31.23 -15.62
N GLU A 422 11.09 31.42 -15.07
CA GLU A 422 12.00 32.53 -15.45
C GLU A 422 12.96 32.16 -16.59
N GLY A 423 12.80 30.99 -17.17
CA GLY A 423 13.60 30.57 -18.33
C GLY A 423 14.91 29.87 -17.98
N VAL A 424 15.15 29.54 -16.71
CA VAL A 424 16.30 28.70 -16.35
C VAL A 424 16.10 27.32 -16.95
N SER A 425 17.14 26.77 -17.59
CA SER A 425 17.05 25.46 -18.27
C SER A 425 16.75 24.35 -17.28
N ILE A 426 16.04 23.33 -17.74
CA ILE A 426 15.66 22.19 -16.88
C ILE A 426 16.87 21.40 -16.39
N GLU A 427 17.96 21.40 -17.19
CA GLU A 427 19.23 20.76 -16.84
C GLU A 427 19.88 21.50 -15.66
N SER A 428 19.92 22.83 -15.72
CA SER A 428 20.43 23.67 -14.63
C SER A 428 19.62 23.49 -13.36
N VAL A 429 18.28 23.52 -13.46
CA VAL A 429 17.40 23.27 -12.31
C VAL A 429 17.59 21.86 -11.76
N SER A 430 17.76 20.86 -12.62
CA SER A 430 18.04 19.48 -12.21
C SER A 430 19.33 19.37 -11.42
N LYS A 431 20.38 20.10 -11.83
CA LYS A 431 21.68 20.19 -11.16
C LYS A 431 21.56 20.90 -9.81
N MET A 432 20.87 22.04 -9.77
CA MET A 432 20.61 22.78 -8.52
C MET A 432 19.86 21.88 -7.50
N LEU A 433 18.87 21.15 -7.95
CA LEU A 433 18.09 20.25 -7.11
C LEU A 433 18.81 18.93 -6.75
N GLY A 434 19.95 18.62 -7.35
CA GLY A 434 20.66 17.35 -7.15
C GLY A 434 19.84 16.14 -7.58
N HIS A 435 19.14 16.22 -8.72
CA HIS A 435 18.45 15.09 -9.31
C HIS A 435 19.41 14.27 -10.17
N SER A 436 19.38 12.94 -10.04
CA SER A 436 20.17 12.02 -10.89
C SER A 436 19.57 11.84 -12.29
N GLN A 437 18.30 12.17 -12.46
CA GLN A 437 17.56 12.04 -13.72
C GLN A 437 16.71 13.29 -13.96
N ILE A 438 16.79 13.85 -15.15
CA ILE A 438 16.02 15.03 -15.57
C ILE A 438 14.51 14.77 -15.48
N LYS A 439 14.08 13.53 -15.72
CA LYS A 439 12.67 13.12 -15.58
C LYS A 439 12.06 13.50 -14.22
N THR A 440 12.87 13.52 -13.15
CA THR A 440 12.42 13.97 -11.83
C THR A 440 12.15 15.49 -11.79
N THR A 441 12.82 16.26 -12.64
CA THR A 441 12.62 17.71 -12.75
C THR A 441 11.49 18.05 -13.72
N GLN A 442 11.22 17.21 -14.71
CA GLN A 442 10.13 17.40 -15.68
C GLN A 442 8.75 17.52 -15.03
N VAL A 443 8.56 16.94 -13.86
CA VAL A 443 7.31 17.06 -13.07
C VAL A 443 7.00 18.53 -12.71
N TYR A 444 8.02 19.42 -12.67
CA TYR A 444 7.89 20.86 -12.41
C TYR A 444 7.77 21.72 -13.67
N ALA A 445 8.11 21.14 -14.82
CA ALA A 445 8.10 21.83 -16.11
C ALA A 445 6.70 21.80 -16.72
N GLU A 446 5.74 22.44 -16.04
CA GLU A 446 4.42 22.72 -16.63
C GLU A 446 4.64 23.80 -17.70
N THR A 447 4.48 23.43 -18.97
CA THR A 447 4.65 24.36 -20.10
C THR A 447 3.36 25.11 -20.30
N SER A 448 3.26 26.34 -19.81
CA SER A 448 2.11 27.19 -20.09
C SER A 448 2.20 27.77 -21.53
N PRO A 449 1.05 28.10 -22.17
CA PRO A 449 1.04 28.76 -23.46
C PRO A 449 1.88 30.05 -23.50
N GLU A 450 1.88 30.82 -22.39
CA GLU A 450 2.65 32.05 -22.24
C GLU A 450 4.16 31.78 -22.26
N ARG A 451 4.58 30.64 -21.70
CA ARG A 451 5.99 30.23 -21.75
C ARG A 451 6.39 29.84 -23.17
N VAL A 452 5.56 29.06 -23.86
CA VAL A 452 5.80 28.70 -25.28
C VAL A 452 5.93 29.97 -26.11
N PHE A 453 5.03 30.94 -25.89
CA PHE A 453 5.09 32.23 -26.59
C PHE A 453 6.38 32.97 -26.31
N ARG A 454 6.80 33.16 -25.06
CA ARG A 454 8.08 33.81 -24.68
C ARG A 454 9.29 33.09 -25.25
N ASP A 455 9.30 31.77 -25.31
CA ASP A 455 10.41 31.03 -25.90
C ASP A 455 10.47 31.22 -27.43
N VAL A 456 9.31 31.33 -28.11
CA VAL A 456 9.23 31.69 -29.53
C VAL A 456 9.60 33.12 -29.78
N GLU A 457 9.21 34.09 -28.93
CA GLU A 457 9.61 35.50 -29.05
C GLU A 457 11.13 35.68 -29.12
N LYS A 458 11.90 34.89 -28.38
CA LYS A 458 13.38 34.95 -28.39
C LYS A 458 13.99 34.64 -29.75
N ILE A 459 13.33 33.84 -30.58
CA ILE A 459 13.80 33.43 -31.90
C ILE A 459 13.21 34.31 -33.03
N LEU A 460 12.16 35.09 -32.75
CA LEU A 460 11.55 35.96 -33.75
C LEU A 460 12.53 36.95 -34.40
N PRO A 461 13.44 37.65 -33.63
CA PRO A 461 14.43 38.55 -34.25
C PRO A 461 15.37 37.79 -35.19
N PHE A 462 15.71 36.55 -34.86
CA PHE A 462 16.55 35.71 -35.70
C PHE A 462 15.82 35.25 -36.96
N ILE A 463 14.57 34.84 -36.84
CA ILE A 463 13.72 34.44 -37.97
C ILE A 463 13.45 35.61 -38.90
N ALA A 464 13.25 36.84 -38.36
CA ALA A 464 13.02 38.03 -39.18
C ALA A 464 14.20 38.38 -40.11
N GLN A 465 15.41 37.92 -39.80
CA GLN A 465 16.58 38.07 -40.70
C GLN A 465 16.52 37.14 -41.94
N TYR A 466 15.71 36.10 -41.88
CA TYR A 466 15.49 35.13 -42.97
C TYR A 466 14.20 35.40 -43.75
N HIS A 467 13.70 36.67 -43.78
CA HIS A 467 12.63 36.99 -44.69
C HIS A 467 13.07 36.62 -46.13
N LEU A 468 12.46 35.60 -46.65
CA LEU A 468 12.54 35.25 -48.07
C LEU A 468 12.10 36.51 -48.83
N THR A 469 13.06 37.27 -49.34
CA THR A 469 12.78 38.24 -50.39
C THR A 469 12.33 37.46 -51.59
N ASN A 470 11.02 37.46 -51.86
CA ASN A 470 10.46 37.10 -53.15
C ASN A 470 10.78 38.14 -54.16
#